data_ded30e85fa6f0c36b3c90a9393be6404
#
_entry.id   ded30e85fa6f0c36b3c90a9393be6404
#
_cell.length_a   1.000
_cell.length_b   1.000
_cell.length_c   1.000
_cell.angle_alpha   90.00
_cell.angle_beta   90.00
_cell.angle_gamma   90.00
#
_symmetry.space_group_name_H-M   'P 1'
#
loop_
_entity.id
_entity.type
_entity.pdbx_description
1 polymer ?
#
loop_
_entity_poly.entity_id
_entity_poly.type
_entity_poly.pdbx_seq_one_letter_code
_entity_poly.pdbx_strand_id
1 'polypeptide(L)'
;MEHEIVNRETPEMKQLISGIKEVSKRFREIAQTHRPLFWGEIYLTGREVCEHLFISPHTLQDYRNKGIIPYIQIAGKILYRHSDINLLLQENYVRQRTL
;
A
#
# COMPACT_ATOMS: atom_id res chain seq x y z
N MET A 1 -13.34 31.87 2.26
CA MET A 1 -13.59 31.41 2.74
C MET A 1 -13.33 30.94 3.60
N GLU A 2 -13.24 30.99 3.82
CA GLU A 2 -13.04 30.40 4.76
C GLU A 2 -13.67 29.34 5.02
N HIS A 3 -14.27 28.85 4.21
CA HIS A 3 -15.02 27.84 4.55
C HIS A 3 -14.33 26.72 5.04
N GLU A 4 -13.22 26.35 4.60
CA GLU A 4 -12.63 25.18 5.07
C GLU A 4 -12.19 25.37 6.47
N ILE A 5 -11.82 26.52 6.86
CA ILE A 5 -11.46 26.77 8.21
C ILE A 5 -12.64 26.63 9.12
N VAL A 6 -13.77 27.13 8.69
CA VAL A 6 -14.97 27.03 9.47
C VAL A 6 -15.36 25.59 9.68
N ASN A 7 -15.19 24.79 8.63
CA ASN A 7 -15.59 23.42 8.74
C ASN A 7 -14.84 22.64 9.76
N ARG A 8 -13.62 23.04 10.05
CA ARG A 8 -12.89 22.32 11.06
C ARG A 8 -13.45 22.51 12.42
N GLU A 9 -14.29 23.54 12.62
CA GLU A 9 -14.87 23.79 13.91
C GLU A 9 -16.19 23.10 14.13
N THR A 10 -16.73 22.45 13.13
CA THR A 10 -18.03 21.79 13.29
C THR A 10 -17.88 20.47 14.03
N PRO A 11 -18.88 20.07 14.82
CA PRO A 11 -18.82 18.79 15.52
C PRO A 11 -18.73 17.61 14.57
N GLU A 12 -19.43 17.66 13.47
CA GLU A 12 -19.37 16.56 12.51
C GLU A 12 -17.99 16.39 11.94
N MET A 13 -17.33 17.50 11.61
CA MET A 13 -15.98 17.42 11.07
C MET A 13 -15.01 16.88 12.10
N LYS A 14 -15.19 17.27 13.36
CA LYS A 14 -14.31 16.77 14.41
C LYS A 14 -14.49 15.28 14.61
N GLN A 15 -15.71 14.79 14.52
CA GLN A 15 -15.96 13.38 14.64
C GLN A 15 -15.34 12.61 13.48
N LEU A 16 -15.45 13.16 12.29
CA LEU A 16 -14.86 12.51 11.12
C LEU A 16 -13.36 12.40 11.25
N ILE A 17 -12.73 13.50 11.63
CA ILE A 17 -11.28 13.50 11.77
C ILE A 17 -10.85 12.54 12.86
N SER A 18 -11.57 12.50 13.95
CA SER A 18 -11.25 11.60 15.05
C SER A 18 -11.36 10.15 14.60
N GLY A 19 -12.40 9.81 13.84
CA GLY A 19 -12.55 8.46 13.32
C GLY A 19 -11.42 8.07 12.38
N ILE A 20 -11.01 8.98 11.52
CA ILE A 20 -9.92 8.71 10.61
C ILE A 20 -8.62 8.47 11.38
N LYS A 21 -8.36 9.28 12.39
CA LYS A 21 -7.17 9.09 13.19
C LYS A 21 -7.16 7.77 13.90
N GLU A 22 -8.32 7.35 14.40
CA GLU A 22 -8.41 6.09 15.10
C GLU A 22 -8.13 4.92 14.16
N VAL A 23 -8.67 4.93 12.96
CA VAL A 23 -8.43 3.89 11.99
C VAL A 23 -6.96 3.84 11.61
N SER A 24 -6.35 5.00 11.39
CA SER A 24 -4.94 5.06 11.06
C SER A 24 -4.08 4.51 12.17
N LYS A 25 -4.45 4.78 13.40
CA LYS A 25 -3.70 4.28 14.54
C LYS A 25 -3.77 2.77 14.61
N ARG A 26 -4.95 2.20 14.42
CA ARG A 26 -5.10 0.76 14.45
C ARG A 26 -4.30 0.08 13.34
N PHE A 27 -4.36 0.66 12.15
CA PHE A 27 -3.61 0.10 11.03
C PHE A 27 -2.11 0.12 11.34
N ARG A 28 -1.65 1.22 11.93
CA ARG A 28 -0.24 1.34 12.27
C ARG A 28 0.18 0.33 13.33
N GLU A 29 -0.67 0.11 14.32
CA GLU A 29 -0.38 -0.85 15.37
C GLU A 29 -0.31 -2.26 14.81
N ILE A 30 -1.22 -2.61 13.93
CA ILE A 30 -1.21 -3.92 13.31
C ILE A 30 0.04 -4.11 12.48
N ALA A 31 0.42 -3.10 11.71
CA ALA A 31 1.60 -3.18 10.88
C ALA A 31 2.85 -3.36 11.71
N GLN A 32 2.94 -2.64 12.83
CA GLN A 32 4.10 -2.78 13.71
C GLN A 32 4.17 -4.14 14.38
N THR A 33 3.02 -4.72 14.65
CA THR A 33 2.98 -6.02 15.31
C THR A 33 3.32 -7.15 14.35
N HIS A 34 2.82 -7.07 13.12
CA HIS A 34 2.92 -8.19 12.18
C HIS A 34 3.92 -7.98 11.05
N ARG A 35 4.40 -6.76 10.83
CA ARG A 35 5.30 -6.48 9.73
C ARG A 35 6.32 -5.43 10.12
N PRO A 36 7.55 -5.55 9.61
CA PRO A 36 8.54 -4.49 9.79
C PRO A 36 8.08 -3.23 9.07
N LEU A 37 8.35 -2.09 9.66
CA LEU A 37 7.94 -0.83 9.11
C LEU A 37 9.11 0.15 9.24
N PHE A 38 9.69 0.53 8.10
CA PHE A 38 10.81 1.46 8.08
C PHE A 38 10.44 2.67 7.26
N TRP A 39 10.57 3.86 7.86
CA TRP A 39 10.30 5.11 7.15
C TRP A 39 8.89 5.13 6.56
N GLY A 40 7.95 4.52 7.26
CA GLY A 40 6.59 4.43 6.75
C GLY A 40 6.40 3.37 5.69
N GLU A 41 7.43 2.62 5.34
CA GLU A 41 7.33 1.60 4.31
C GLU A 41 6.85 0.28 4.91
N ILE A 42 6.02 -0.44 4.16
CA ILE A 42 5.56 -1.76 4.55
C ILE A 42 6.14 -2.77 3.58
N TYR A 43 6.67 -3.86 4.12
CA TYR A 43 7.29 -4.90 3.31
C TYR A 43 6.38 -6.11 3.23
N LEU A 44 6.24 -6.65 2.03
CA LEU A 44 5.35 -7.76 1.75
C LEU A 44 6.16 -8.98 1.36
N THR A 45 5.65 -10.15 1.74
CA THR A 45 6.22 -11.40 1.27
C THR A 45 5.70 -11.70 -0.12
N GLY A 46 6.35 -12.64 -0.81
CA GLY A 46 5.87 -13.03 -2.13
C GLY A 46 4.46 -13.60 -2.09
N ARG A 47 4.13 -14.32 -1.02
CA ARG A 47 2.79 -14.85 -0.88
C ARG A 47 1.75 -13.75 -0.80
N GLU A 48 2.06 -12.71 -0.03
CA GLU A 48 1.14 -11.60 0.11
C GLU A 48 0.95 -10.86 -1.20
N VAL A 49 2.03 -10.69 -1.95
CA VAL A 49 1.93 -10.04 -3.25
C VAL A 49 1.05 -10.86 -4.18
N CYS A 50 1.25 -12.18 -4.19
CA CYS A 50 0.44 -13.04 -5.03
C CYS A 50 -1.03 -12.95 -4.67
N GLU A 51 -1.34 -12.89 -3.38
CA GLU A 51 -2.73 -12.81 -2.95
C GLU A 51 -3.35 -11.47 -3.34
N HIS A 52 -2.59 -10.39 -3.22
CA HIS A 52 -3.13 -9.08 -3.55
C HIS A 52 -3.25 -8.84 -5.04
N LEU A 53 -2.35 -9.40 -5.83
CA LEU A 53 -2.38 -9.22 -7.27
C LEU A 53 -3.09 -10.34 -8.01
N PHE A 54 -3.50 -11.38 -7.28
CA PHE A 54 -4.20 -12.53 -7.87
C PHE A 54 -3.35 -13.21 -8.93
N ILE A 55 -2.09 -13.41 -8.64
CA ILE A 55 -1.18 -14.09 -9.55
C ILE A 55 -0.56 -15.29 -8.84
N SER A 56 -0.03 -16.22 -9.62
CA SER A 56 0.61 -17.38 -9.07
C SER A 56 2.05 -17.06 -8.66
N PRO A 57 2.64 -17.87 -7.78
CA PRO A 57 4.05 -17.68 -7.43
C PRO A 57 4.97 -17.77 -8.64
N HIS A 58 4.63 -18.62 -9.60
CA HIS A 58 5.42 -18.75 -10.81
C HIS A 58 5.37 -17.44 -11.62
N THR A 59 4.20 -16.83 -11.73
CA THR A 59 4.05 -15.57 -12.43
C THR A 59 4.85 -14.48 -11.74
N LEU A 60 4.82 -14.45 -10.40
CA LEU A 60 5.57 -13.46 -9.65
C LEU A 60 7.07 -13.65 -9.89
N GLN A 61 7.53 -14.87 -9.89
CA GLN A 61 8.94 -15.14 -10.16
C GLN A 61 9.32 -14.66 -11.57
N ASP A 62 8.44 -14.89 -12.52
CA ASP A 62 8.67 -14.45 -13.89
C ASP A 62 8.78 -12.94 -13.96
N TYR A 63 7.93 -12.24 -13.23
CA TYR A 63 7.98 -10.78 -13.17
C TYR A 63 9.29 -10.29 -12.57
N ARG A 64 9.79 -10.97 -11.53
CA ARG A 64 11.08 -10.62 -10.97
C ARG A 64 12.19 -10.82 -11.99
N ASN A 65 12.18 -11.96 -12.66
CA ASN A 65 13.22 -12.30 -13.60
C ASN A 65 13.26 -11.34 -14.79
N LYS A 66 12.10 -10.83 -15.16
CA LYS A 66 12.01 -9.88 -16.28
C LYS A 66 12.24 -8.44 -15.86
N GLY A 67 12.46 -8.20 -14.58
CA GLY A 67 12.67 -6.84 -14.11
C GLY A 67 11.40 -6.00 -14.07
N ILE A 68 10.24 -6.64 -14.11
CA ILE A 68 8.97 -5.91 -14.07
C ILE A 68 8.67 -5.41 -12.68
N ILE A 69 9.00 -6.21 -11.68
CA ILE A 69 8.65 -5.88 -10.30
C ILE A 69 9.94 -5.79 -9.47
N PRO A 70 10.16 -4.68 -8.78
CA PRO A 70 11.34 -4.56 -7.91
C PRO A 70 11.18 -5.43 -6.67
N TYR A 71 12.28 -5.87 -6.12
CA TYR A 71 12.25 -6.71 -4.93
C TYR A 71 13.53 -6.54 -4.14
N ILE A 72 13.49 -7.01 -2.90
CA ILE A 72 14.64 -7.01 -2.00
C ILE A 72 14.98 -8.46 -1.70
N GLN A 73 16.23 -8.81 -1.80
CA GLN A 73 16.66 -10.17 -1.50
C GLN A 73 17.73 -10.11 -0.43
N ILE A 74 17.49 -10.81 0.67
CA ILE A 74 18.42 -10.90 1.78
C ILE A 74 18.53 -12.36 2.16
N ALA A 75 19.73 -12.92 1.94
CA ALA A 75 20.01 -14.29 2.38
C ALA A 75 18.92 -15.28 1.95
N GLY A 76 18.51 -15.19 0.72
CA GLY A 76 17.51 -16.11 0.20
C GLY A 76 16.07 -15.71 0.47
N LYS A 77 15.84 -14.69 1.27
CA LYS A 77 14.49 -14.23 1.53
C LYS A 77 14.18 -13.05 0.63
N ILE A 78 13.00 -13.07 0.05
CA ILE A 78 12.58 -12.03 -0.89
C ILE A 78 11.41 -11.26 -0.31
N LEU A 79 11.53 -9.94 -0.34
CA LEU A 79 10.51 -9.04 0.14
C LEU A 79 10.20 -8.01 -0.94
N TYR A 80 9.01 -7.43 -0.87
CA TYR A 80 8.57 -6.42 -1.81
C TYR A 80 8.10 -5.21 -1.04
N ARG A 81 8.45 -4.02 -1.49
CA ARG A 81 7.97 -2.81 -0.84
C ARG A 81 6.57 -2.50 -1.32
N HIS A 82 5.70 -2.20 -0.38
CA HIS A 82 4.32 -1.87 -0.71
C HIS A 82 4.26 -0.69 -1.68
N SER A 83 5.11 0.31 -1.49
CA SER A 83 5.13 1.46 -2.38
C SER A 83 5.48 1.08 -3.81
N ASP A 84 6.39 0.12 -3.99
CA ASP A 84 6.75 -0.33 -5.33
C ASP A 84 5.58 -1.03 -6.01
N ILE A 85 4.85 -1.86 -5.26
CA ILE A 85 3.69 -2.55 -5.81
C ILE A 85 2.62 -1.54 -6.18
N ASN A 86 2.39 -0.56 -5.33
CA ASN A 86 1.39 0.44 -5.60
C ASN A 86 1.74 1.26 -6.84
N LEU A 87 3.00 1.63 -6.97
CA LEU A 87 3.45 2.38 -8.14
C LEU A 87 3.31 1.55 -9.41
N LEU A 88 3.65 0.28 -9.34
CA LEU A 88 3.50 -0.62 -10.48
C LEU A 88 2.06 -0.67 -10.96
N LEU A 89 1.12 -0.77 -10.02
CA LEU A 89 -0.29 -0.80 -10.37
C LEU A 89 -0.72 0.51 -10.98
N GLN A 90 -0.24 1.62 -10.46
CA GLN A 90 -0.58 2.92 -11.02
C GLN A 90 -0.03 3.11 -12.42
N GLU A 91 1.19 2.67 -12.64
CA GLU A 91 1.83 2.80 -13.94
C GLU A 91 1.17 1.94 -15.01
N ASN A 92 0.53 0.87 -14.58
CA ASN A 92 -0.11 -0.05 -15.51
C ASN A 92 -1.63 0.09 -15.53
N TYR A 93 -2.13 1.14 -14.92
CA TYR A 93 -3.56 1.37 -14.94
C TYR A 93 -3.99 1.80 -16.35
N VAL A 94 -4.92 1.07 -16.90
CA VAL A 94 -5.41 1.34 -18.24
C VAL A 94 -6.81 1.90 -18.15
N ARG A 95 -6.94 3.17 -18.50
CA ARG A 95 -8.25 3.79 -18.46
C ARG A 95 -8.98 3.44 -19.74
N GLN A 96 -10.24 3.05 -19.60
CA GLN A 96 -11.03 2.74 -20.76
C GLN A 96 -11.20 3.99 -21.60
N ARG A 97 -10.99 3.86 -22.90
CA ARG A 97 -11.13 4.99 -23.79
C ARG A 97 -12.48 4.98 -24.43
N THR A 98 -13.03 6.16 -24.58
CA THR A 98 -14.29 6.33 -25.30
C THR A 98 -13.95 6.82 -26.69
N LEU A 99 -14.37 6.12 -27.67
CA LEU A 99 -14.04 6.51 -29.04
C LEU A 99 -15.23 7.10 -29.74
#